data_d960c1ea84d7dc9f0726be555959c92d
#
_entry.id   d960c1ea84d7dc9f0726be555959c92d
#
_cell.length_a   1.000
_cell.length_b   1.000
_cell.length_c   1.000
_cell.angle_alpha   90.00
_cell.angle_beta   90.00
_cell.angle_gamma   90.00
#
_symmetry.space_group_name_H-M   'P 1'
#
loop_
_entity.id
_entity.type
_entity.pdbx_description
1 polymer ?
#
loop_
_entity_poly.entity_id
_entity_poly.type
_entity_poly.pdbx_seq_one_letter_code
_entity_poly.pdbx_strand_id
1 'polypeptide(L)'
;TSMKISILLPYKENFSPTYAGAVSLFVKDTVKLSEYKKYITVFGNTNLKNIFKLSYKNIDLKKNIIQSGSKLYVNEFLKFENKLPSDLIEIHNRPNYFHLIHKIINNQKIVLYFHNDPLTMTGSKSVVDRKKLLNHATKIIFNSHWSRKRFLQGIEGIHLNSEKITVIYQSISPAKVELNKKKKWITFVGKLNQAKGYDLFGKAVLKILKKYKQWKGIVIGDEPRTSLIFKHKRLNVMGFTNHNKVLEIFKKTSI
;
A
#
# COMPACT_ATOMS: atom_id res chain seq x y z
N THR A 1 19.96 -2.79 25.55
CA THR A 1 19.62 -1.90 24.40
C THR A 1 18.16 -2.12 24.03
N SER A 2 17.36 -1.05 23.96
CA SER A 2 15.96 -1.17 23.58
C SER A 2 15.87 -1.51 22.07
N MET A 3 15.03 -2.49 21.72
CA MET A 3 14.73 -2.87 20.33
C MET A 3 14.32 -1.63 19.51
N LYS A 4 14.75 -1.57 18.24
CA LYS A 4 14.36 -0.54 17.29
C LYS A 4 13.93 -1.19 15.97
N ILE A 5 12.76 -0.82 15.46
CA ILE A 5 12.20 -1.26 14.18
C ILE A 5 11.91 -0.04 13.32
N SER A 6 12.47 -0.01 12.12
CA SER A 6 12.19 1.02 11.12
C SER A 6 11.32 0.45 10.01
N ILE A 7 10.19 1.11 9.73
CA ILE A 7 9.35 0.78 8.58
C ILE A 7 9.54 1.87 7.52
N LEU A 8 10.01 1.49 6.33
CA LEU A 8 10.22 2.40 5.22
C LEU A 8 9.08 2.29 4.21
N LEU A 9 8.30 3.36 4.12
CA LEU A 9 7.23 3.50 3.12
C LEU A 9 7.79 3.80 1.73
N PRO A 10 7.03 3.52 0.66
CA PRO A 10 7.36 4.00 -0.66
C PRO A 10 7.50 5.53 -0.71
N TYR A 11 8.41 6.02 -1.56
CA TYR A 11 8.57 7.45 -1.82
C TYR A 11 7.26 8.08 -2.30
N LYS A 12 6.89 9.22 -1.76
CA LYS A 12 5.62 9.93 -1.99
C LYS A 12 4.36 9.21 -1.51
N GLU A 13 4.48 8.14 -0.75
CA GLU A 13 3.34 7.56 -0.05
C GLU A 13 2.96 8.45 1.13
N ASN A 14 1.76 9.01 1.14
CA ASN A 14 1.31 9.89 2.21
C ASN A 14 0.88 9.09 3.45
N PHE A 15 1.55 9.31 4.56
CA PHE A 15 1.18 8.73 5.87
C PHE A 15 0.23 9.66 6.62
N SER A 16 -0.93 9.88 6.03
CA SER A 16 -1.92 10.88 6.44
C SER A 16 -3.34 10.34 6.25
N PRO A 17 -4.32 10.74 7.08
CA PRO A 17 -5.73 10.44 6.81
C PRO A 17 -6.21 11.01 5.47
N THR A 18 -5.54 12.04 4.98
CA THR A 18 -5.83 12.68 3.69
C THR A 18 -4.93 12.10 2.62
N TYR A 19 -5.50 11.60 1.53
CA TYR A 19 -4.78 10.97 0.41
C TYR A 19 -3.86 9.80 0.80
N ALA A 20 -4.21 9.04 1.83
CA ALA A 20 -3.49 7.82 2.16
C ALA A 20 -3.61 6.79 1.03
N GLY A 21 -2.48 6.20 0.65
CA GLY A 21 -2.46 5.02 -0.19
C GLY A 21 -2.78 3.75 0.61
N ALA A 22 -3.00 2.64 -0.10
CA ALA A 22 -3.31 1.36 0.53
C ALA A 22 -2.18 0.85 1.46
N VAL A 23 -0.93 1.08 1.08
CA VAL A 23 0.24 0.70 1.89
C VAL A 23 0.29 1.50 3.19
N SER A 24 0.06 2.82 3.13
CA SER A 24 0.00 3.67 4.33
C SER A 24 -1.09 3.26 5.30
N LEU A 25 -2.28 2.94 4.80
CA LEU A 25 -3.40 2.46 5.63
C LEU A 25 -3.07 1.11 6.28
N PHE A 26 -2.50 0.18 5.52
CA PHE A 26 -2.07 -1.11 6.03
C PHE A 26 -1.02 -0.95 7.15
N VAL A 27 0.04 -0.17 6.91
CA VAL A 27 1.09 0.08 7.91
C VAL A 27 0.52 0.78 9.15
N LYS A 28 -0.33 1.79 8.96
CA LYS A 28 -0.99 2.47 10.09
C LYS A 28 -1.78 1.49 10.97
N ASP A 29 -2.58 0.62 10.36
CA ASP A 29 -3.42 -0.32 11.11
C ASP A 29 -2.59 -1.41 11.80
N THR A 30 -1.60 -1.98 11.12
CA THR A 30 -0.72 -3.00 11.70
C THR A 30 0.14 -2.45 12.83
N VAL A 31 0.73 -1.26 12.68
CA VAL A 31 1.53 -0.63 13.73
C VAL A 31 0.66 -0.27 14.94
N LYS A 32 -0.54 0.26 14.71
CA LYS A 32 -1.47 0.63 15.80
C LYS A 32 -1.79 -0.55 16.70
N LEU A 33 -1.94 -1.76 16.14
CA LEU A 33 -2.32 -2.97 16.86
C LEU A 33 -1.11 -3.82 17.30
N SER A 34 0.10 -3.48 16.88
CA SER A 34 1.30 -4.24 17.21
C SER A 34 1.68 -4.11 18.69
N GLU A 35 2.05 -5.22 19.30
CA GLU A 35 2.69 -5.24 20.62
C GLU A 35 4.05 -4.54 20.63
N TYR A 36 4.69 -4.47 19.48
CA TYR A 36 5.98 -3.78 19.27
C TYR A 36 5.85 -2.30 18.94
N LYS A 37 4.66 -1.73 18.98
CA LYS A 37 4.35 -0.35 18.58
C LYS A 37 5.33 0.69 19.14
N LYS A 38 5.72 0.55 20.40
CA LYS A 38 6.65 1.48 21.09
C LYS A 38 8.08 1.47 20.53
N TYR A 39 8.44 0.41 19.80
CA TYR A 39 9.76 0.25 19.18
C TYR A 39 9.78 0.61 17.69
N ILE A 40 8.60 0.85 17.09
CA ILE A 40 8.44 1.08 15.67
C ILE A 40 8.45 2.57 15.37
N THR A 41 9.27 2.97 14.39
CA THR A 41 9.19 4.29 13.73
C THR A 41 8.92 4.09 12.25
N VAL A 42 7.89 4.75 11.74
CA VAL A 42 7.55 4.76 10.32
C VAL A 42 8.28 5.92 9.65
N PHE A 43 8.98 5.64 8.56
CA PHE A 43 9.66 6.63 7.73
C PHE A 43 8.91 6.78 6.41
N GLY A 44 8.70 8.01 6.00
CA GLY A 44 7.98 8.32 4.77
C GLY A 44 8.34 9.70 4.20
N ASN A 45 7.72 10.02 3.08
CA ASN A 45 7.81 11.34 2.46
C ASN A 45 6.40 11.86 2.21
N THR A 46 5.85 12.54 3.21
CA THR A 46 4.50 13.09 3.22
C THR A 46 4.57 14.61 3.13
N ASN A 47 3.82 15.19 2.20
CA ASN A 47 3.74 16.64 1.99
C ASN A 47 2.53 17.27 2.69
N LEU A 48 1.82 16.52 3.53
CA LEU A 48 0.61 16.94 4.23
C LEU A 48 0.91 17.20 5.71
N LYS A 49 0.28 18.21 6.27
CA LYS A 49 0.47 18.56 7.69
C LYS A 49 -0.18 17.58 8.66
N ASN A 50 -1.28 16.94 8.24
CA ASN A 50 -2.01 16.00 9.07
C ASN A 50 -1.45 14.59 8.91
N ILE A 51 -0.65 14.14 9.87
CA ILE A 51 0.00 12.82 9.90
C ILE A 51 -0.77 11.90 10.86
N PHE A 52 -0.80 10.58 10.59
CA PHE A 52 -1.33 9.61 11.54
C PHE A 52 -0.60 9.68 12.88
N LYS A 53 -1.33 9.60 13.98
CA LYS A 53 -0.79 9.69 15.36
C LYS A 53 -0.03 8.42 15.76
N LEU A 54 1.13 8.22 15.14
CA LEU A 54 2.08 7.14 15.40
C LEU A 54 3.50 7.72 15.39
N SER A 55 4.49 6.95 15.86
CA SER A 55 5.89 7.34 15.70
C SER A 55 6.24 7.40 14.21
N TYR A 56 6.40 8.60 13.70
CA TYR A 56 6.63 8.88 12.29
C TYR A 56 7.77 9.88 12.12
N LYS A 57 8.59 9.65 11.12
CA LYS A 57 9.66 10.55 10.71
C LYS A 57 9.57 10.85 9.22
N ASN A 58 9.35 12.12 8.89
CA ASN A 58 9.35 12.55 7.50
C ASN A 58 10.77 12.65 6.96
N ILE A 59 10.96 12.19 5.75
CA ILE A 59 12.21 12.32 4.99
C ILE A 59 12.01 13.45 3.99
N ASP A 60 12.50 14.64 4.34
CA ASP A 60 12.43 15.80 3.48
C ASP A 60 13.60 15.79 2.50
N LEU A 61 13.30 15.97 1.22
CA LEU A 61 14.30 15.97 0.16
C LEU A 61 14.55 17.39 -0.35
N LYS A 62 15.81 17.79 -0.36
CA LYS A 62 16.24 18.95 -1.14
C LYS A 62 16.22 18.61 -2.63
N LYS A 63 15.72 19.53 -3.46
CA LYS A 63 15.73 19.35 -4.91
C LYS A 63 17.15 19.05 -5.39
N ASN A 64 17.34 17.93 -6.07
CA ASN A 64 18.59 17.55 -6.70
C ASN A 64 18.29 17.15 -8.15
N ILE A 65 19.02 17.73 -9.08
CA ILE A 65 18.82 17.54 -10.54
C ILE A 65 19.47 16.24 -11.02
N ILE A 66 20.41 15.67 -10.24
CA ILE A 66 21.30 14.59 -10.67
C ILE A 66 20.78 13.19 -10.31
N GLN A 67 19.99 13.05 -9.24
CA GLN A 67 19.50 11.76 -8.75
C GLN A 67 17.98 11.66 -8.78
N SER A 68 17.47 10.44 -8.99
CA SER A 68 16.03 10.18 -8.85
C SER A 68 15.57 10.42 -7.41
N GLY A 69 14.34 10.91 -7.24
CA GLY A 69 13.77 11.15 -5.93
C GLY A 69 13.77 9.90 -5.04
N SER A 70 13.53 8.73 -5.60
CA SER A 70 13.56 7.46 -4.86
C SER A 70 14.95 7.13 -4.32
N LYS A 71 16.00 7.37 -5.11
CA LYS A 71 17.38 7.12 -4.67
C LYS A 71 17.81 8.10 -3.58
N LEU A 72 17.47 9.38 -3.73
CA LEU A 72 17.69 10.39 -2.68
C LEU A 72 16.97 10.03 -1.38
N TYR A 73 15.71 9.61 -1.49
CA TYR A 73 14.88 9.19 -0.38
C TYR A 73 15.51 8.05 0.41
N VAL A 74 15.97 7.00 -0.26
CA VAL A 74 16.67 5.87 0.38
C VAL A 74 17.99 6.30 0.99
N ASN A 75 18.76 7.16 0.32
CA ASN A 75 20.02 7.67 0.85
C ASN A 75 19.80 8.52 2.13
N GLU A 76 18.76 9.33 2.19
CA GLU A 76 18.41 10.07 3.41
C GLU A 76 17.96 9.13 4.53
N PHE A 77 17.18 8.09 4.23
CA PHE A 77 16.85 7.05 5.20
C PHE A 77 18.11 6.38 5.78
N LEU A 78 19.07 6.04 4.94
CA LEU A 78 20.34 5.44 5.36
C LEU A 78 21.16 6.35 6.30
N LYS A 79 21.07 7.66 6.18
CA LYS A 79 21.69 8.59 7.12
C LYS A 79 21.12 8.47 8.53
N PHE A 80 19.80 8.20 8.65
CA PHE A 80 19.19 7.93 9.96
C PHE A 80 19.65 6.58 10.50
N GLU A 81 19.68 5.54 9.68
CA GLU A 81 20.13 4.22 10.08
C GLU A 81 21.62 4.21 10.50
N ASN A 82 22.47 4.98 9.83
CA ASN A 82 23.88 5.09 10.21
C ASN A 82 24.08 5.78 11.57
N LYS A 83 23.19 6.71 11.95
CA LYS A 83 23.27 7.37 13.27
C LYS A 83 22.71 6.50 14.40
N LEU A 84 21.64 5.79 14.13
CA LEU A 84 20.98 4.94 15.10
C LEU A 84 20.42 3.71 14.38
N PRO A 85 21.24 2.63 14.28
CA PRO A 85 20.86 1.41 13.56
C PRO A 85 19.60 0.75 14.14
N SER A 86 18.77 0.23 13.25
CA SER A 86 17.61 -0.58 13.61
C SER A 86 18.01 -2.06 13.74
N ASP A 87 17.36 -2.77 14.65
CA ASP A 87 17.45 -4.24 14.73
C ASP A 87 16.73 -4.90 13.56
N LEU A 88 15.69 -4.23 13.04
CA LEU A 88 14.89 -4.67 11.91
C LEU A 88 14.47 -3.49 11.04
N ILE A 89 14.66 -3.65 9.73
CA ILE A 89 14.11 -2.73 8.71
C ILE A 89 13.02 -3.48 7.95
N GLU A 90 11.84 -2.88 7.88
CA GLU A 90 10.72 -3.38 7.10
C GLU A 90 10.49 -2.47 5.88
N ILE A 91 10.53 -3.05 4.67
CA ILE A 91 10.36 -2.34 3.41
C ILE A 91 9.05 -2.77 2.77
N HIS A 92 8.21 -1.83 2.41
CA HIS A 92 6.93 -2.09 1.76
C HIS A 92 6.96 -1.80 0.27
N ASN A 93 6.65 -2.81 -0.53
CA ASN A 93 6.33 -2.71 -1.96
C ASN A 93 7.39 -2.03 -2.84
N ARG A 94 8.65 -2.07 -2.40
CA ARG A 94 9.79 -1.48 -3.12
C ARG A 94 11.04 -2.37 -3.03
N PRO A 95 11.09 -3.48 -3.79
CA PRO A 95 12.24 -4.40 -3.73
C PRO A 95 13.55 -3.75 -4.16
N ASN A 96 13.52 -2.71 -5.00
CA ASN A 96 14.73 -1.95 -5.33
C ASN A 96 15.34 -1.21 -4.13
N TYR A 97 14.53 -0.80 -3.15
CA TYR A 97 15.06 -0.21 -1.90
C TYR A 97 15.87 -1.24 -1.11
N PHE A 98 15.42 -2.49 -1.10
CA PHE A 98 16.17 -3.57 -0.49
C PHE A 98 17.59 -3.67 -1.07
N HIS A 99 17.72 -3.70 -2.39
CA HIS A 99 19.03 -3.79 -3.04
C HIS A 99 19.93 -2.58 -2.72
N LEU A 100 19.37 -1.38 -2.70
CA LEU A 100 20.11 -0.16 -2.35
C LEU A 100 20.59 -0.18 -0.89
N ILE A 101 19.73 -0.58 0.03
CA ILE A 101 20.02 -0.61 1.47
C ILE A 101 21.01 -1.72 1.78
N HIS A 102 20.78 -2.94 1.28
CA HIS A 102 21.63 -4.10 1.55
C HIS A 102 23.07 -3.92 1.03
N LYS A 103 23.26 -3.16 -0.05
CA LYS A 103 24.58 -2.83 -0.57
C LYS A 103 25.43 -2.01 0.42
N ILE A 104 24.78 -1.24 1.29
CA ILE A 104 25.43 -0.34 2.23
C ILE A 104 25.39 -0.88 3.66
N ILE A 105 24.28 -1.48 4.04
CA ILE A 105 24.03 -2.05 5.37
C ILE A 105 23.71 -3.54 5.19
N ASN A 106 24.70 -4.41 5.41
CA ASN A 106 24.55 -5.84 5.19
C ASN A 106 24.29 -6.67 6.45
N ASN A 107 24.42 -6.07 7.63
CA ASN A 107 24.32 -6.77 8.92
C ASN A 107 22.95 -6.67 9.59
N GLN A 108 22.05 -5.86 9.07
CA GLN A 108 20.71 -5.69 9.64
C GLN A 108 19.72 -6.68 9.06
N LYS A 109 18.74 -7.06 9.89
CA LYS A 109 17.60 -7.85 9.44
C LYS A 109 16.69 -6.99 8.58
N ILE A 110 16.41 -7.42 7.36
CA ILE A 110 15.51 -6.71 6.43
C ILE A 110 14.37 -7.63 6.04
N VAL A 111 13.15 -7.16 6.25
CA VAL A 111 11.91 -7.81 5.82
C VAL A 111 11.33 -7.03 4.64
N LEU A 112 10.96 -7.73 3.59
CA LEU A 112 10.34 -7.15 2.40
C LEU A 112 8.89 -7.60 2.30
N TYR A 113 7.98 -6.63 2.17
CA TYR A 113 6.55 -6.84 2.00
C TYR A 113 6.11 -6.53 0.57
N PHE A 114 5.47 -7.49 -0.09
CA PHE A 114 4.86 -7.29 -1.40
C PHE A 114 3.34 -7.10 -1.28
N HIS A 115 2.85 -5.96 -1.78
CA HIS A 115 1.43 -5.64 -1.87
C HIS A 115 0.87 -5.74 -3.29
N ASN A 116 1.75 -5.78 -4.31
CA ASN A 116 1.43 -5.87 -5.73
C ASN A 116 2.20 -7.00 -6.39
N ASP A 117 2.00 -7.19 -7.70
CA ASP A 117 2.69 -8.23 -8.48
C ASP A 117 4.22 -8.00 -8.48
N PRO A 118 5.00 -8.93 -7.92
CA PRO A 118 6.45 -8.80 -7.86
C PRO A 118 7.13 -8.68 -9.24
N LEU A 119 6.52 -9.22 -10.29
CA LEU A 119 7.11 -9.19 -11.63
C LEU A 119 6.93 -7.84 -12.34
N THR A 120 6.16 -6.94 -11.77
CA THR A 120 5.96 -5.59 -12.32
C THR A 120 6.85 -4.52 -11.67
N MET A 121 7.57 -4.88 -10.59
CA MET A 121 8.33 -3.92 -9.81
C MET A 121 9.82 -3.94 -10.14
N THR A 122 10.42 -2.77 -10.24
CA THR A 122 11.88 -2.61 -10.32
C THR A 122 12.53 -3.24 -9.08
N GLY A 123 13.52 -4.12 -9.30
CA GLY A 123 14.21 -4.85 -8.24
C GLY A 123 13.67 -6.25 -7.97
N SER A 124 12.59 -6.68 -8.66
CA SER A 124 12.07 -8.06 -8.60
C SER A 124 11.57 -8.61 -9.93
N LYS A 125 11.65 -7.84 -11.02
CA LYS A 125 11.26 -8.31 -12.36
C LYS A 125 12.09 -9.49 -12.83
N SER A 126 13.41 -9.43 -12.68
CA SER A 126 14.32 -10.47 -13.13
C SER A 126 14.42 -11.61 -12.12
N VAL A 127 14.69 -12.83 -12.63
CA VAL A 127 15.00 -13.99 -11.78
C VAL A 127 16.23 -13.71 -10.91
N VAL A 128 17.24 -13.04 -11.47
CA VAL A 128 18.48 -12.70 -10.75
C VAL A 128 18.20 -11.82 -9.54
N ASP A 129 17.39 -10.78 -9.69
CA ASP A 129 17.03 -9.89 -8.58
C ASP A 129 16.23 -10.64 -7.50
N ARG A 130 15.28 -11.49 -7.91
CA ARG A 130 14.50 -12.29 -6.97
C ARG A 130 15.34 -13.31 -6.21
N LYS A 131 16.33 -13.93 -6.87
CA LYS A 131 17.32 -14.80 -6.19
C LYS A 131 18.14 -14.02 -5.16
N LYS A 132 18.57 -12.81 -5.46
CA LYS A 132 19.27 -11.93 -4.50
C LYS A 132 18.38 -11.61 -3.28
N LEU A 133 17.11 -11.29 -3.51
CA LEU A 133 16.14 -11.07 -2.42
C LEU A 133 16.01 -12.32 -1.55
N LEU A 134 15.85 -13.50 -2.15
CA LEU A 134 15.77 -14.77 -1.41
C LEU A 134 17.02 -15.06 -0.59
N ASN A 135 18.20 -14.76 -1.12
CA ASN A 135 19.44 -15.02 -0.44
C ASN A 135 19.68 -14.08 0.76
N HIS A 136 19.29 -12.83 0.65
CA HIS A 136 19.72 -11.79 1.58
C HIS A 136 18.61 -11.23 2.47
N ALA A 137 17.34 -11.28 2.07
CA ALA A 137 16.25 -10.85 2.94
C ALA A 137 16.09 -11.81 4.13
N THR A 138 15.80 -11.28 5.29
CA THR A 138 15.49 -12.08 6.48
C THR A 138 14.14 -12.79 6.29
N LYS A 139 13.15 -12.09 5.75
CA LYS A 139 11.85 -12.63 5.39
C LYS A 139 11.25 -11.84 4.24
N ILE A 140 10.51 -12.55 3.38
CA ILE A 140 9.71 -11.96 2.31
C ILE A 140 8.25 -12.32 2.55
N ILE A 141 7.41 -11.30 2.64
CA ILE A 141 6.00 -11.44 2.94
C ILE A 141 5.16 -11.04 1.72
N PHE A 142 4.21 -11.88 1.38
CA PHE A 142 3.27 -11.66 0.27
C PHE A 142 1.85 -11.51 0.80
N ASN A 143 1.06 -10.67 0.18
CA ASN A 143 -0.35 -10.48 0.52
C ASN A 143 -1.28 -11.59 0.00
N SER A 144 -0.77 -12.50 -0.82
CA SER A 144 -1.54 -13.62 -1.38
C SER A 144 -0.66 -14.76 -1.87
N HIS A 145 -1.22 -15.95 -1.98
CA HIS A 145 -0.55 -17.09 -2.62
C HIS A 145 -0.25 -16.83 -4.10
N TRP A 146 -1.10 -16.03 -4.77
CA TRP A 146 -0.87 -15.64 -6.15
C TRP A 146 0.42 -14.82 -6.29
N SER A 147 0.60 -13.76 -5.49
CA SER A 147 1.81 -12.94 -5.54
C SER A 147 3.07 -13.72 -5.15
N ARG A 148 2.97 -14.65 -4.18
CA ARG A 148 4.05 -15.60 -3.87
C ARG A 148 4.41 -16.46 -5.07
N LYS A 149 3.43 -17.06 -5.74
CA LYS A 149 3.64 -17.88 -6.95
C LYS A 149 4.28 -17.07 -8.07
N ARG A 150 3.84 -15.83 -8.28
CA ARG A 150 4.44 -14.91 -9.25
C ARG A 150 5.93 -14.66 -8.96
N PHE A 151 6.25 -14.38 -7.70
CA PHE A 151 7.64 -14.15 -7.29
C PHE A 151 8.55 -15.36 -7.57
N LEU A 152 8.03 -16.55 -7.40
CA LEU A 152 8.77 -17.80 -7.60
C LEU A 152 8.87 -18.24 -9.06
N GLN A 153 8.17 -17.60 -9.98
CA GLN A 153 8.15 -17.95 -11.40
C GLN A 153 9.57 -17.90 -12.00
N GLY A 154 10.00 -19.01 -12.60
CA GLY A 154 11.33 -19.16 -13.21
C GLY A 154 12.47 -19.33 -12.21
N ILE A 155 12.19 -19.52 -10.92
CA ILE A 155 13.19 -19.86 -9.92
C ILE A 155 13.17 -21.37 -9.72
N GLU A 156 14.22 -22.04 -10.23
CA GLU A 156 14.41 -23.48 -10.12
C GLU A 156 15.56 -23.82 -9.16
N GLY A 157 15.52 -25.05 -8.60
CA GLY A 157 16.63 -25.64 -7.85
C GLY A 157 16.94 -25.01 -6.48
N ILE A 158 16.11 -24.10 -6.00
CA ILE A 158 16.23 -23.57 -4.64
C ILE A 158 15.31 -24.37 -3.74
N HIS A 159 15.88 -25.06 -2.75
CA HIS A 159 15.12 -25.52 -1.60
C HIS A 159 14.64 -24.27 -0.85
N LEU A 160 13.44 -23.81 -1.21
CA LEU A 160 12.85 -22.63 -0.61
C LEU A 160 12.54 -22.96 0.86
N ASN A 161 13.34 -22.39 1.76
CA ASN A 161 12.98 -22.41 3.18
C ASN A 161 11.60 -21.78 3.32
N SER A 162 10.60 -22.60 3.63
CA SER A 162 9.20 -22.15 3.77
C SER A 162 9.04 -21.06 4.83
N GLU A 163 9.93 -21.01 5.82
CA GLU A 163 9.93 -20.00 6.87
C GLU A 163 10.34 -18.62 6.36
N LYS A 164 11.17 -18.55 5.32
CA LYS A 164 11.64 -17.28 4.75
C LYS A 164 10.57 -16.59 3.90
N ILE A 165 9.68 -17.37 3.28
CA ILE A 165 8.64 -16.90 2.38
C ILE A 165 7.29 -17.15 3.00
N THR A 166 6.58 -16.10 3.35
CA THR A 166 5.32 -16.19 4.10
C THR A 166 4.22 -15.45 3.36
N VAL A 167 3.00 -16.00 3.39
CA VAL A 167 1.79 -15.29 2.98
C VAL A 167 1.06 -14.82 4.22
N ILE A 168 0.85 -13.50 4.30
CA ILE A 168 0.03 -12.87 5.32
C ILE A 168 -1.03 -12.05 4.60
N TYR A 169 -2.28 -12.49 4.68
CA TYR A 169 -3.39 -11.77 4.06
C TYR A 169 -3.59 -10.42 4.71
N GLN A 170 -3.93 -9.44 3.88
CA GLN A 170 -4.30 -8.13 4.39
C GLN A 170 -5.64 -8.22 5.12
N SER A 171 -5.72 -7.52 6.22
CA SER A 171 -6.93 -7.41 7.03
C SER A 171 -7.26 -5.94 7.27
N ILE A 172 -8.50 -5.70 7.66
CA ILE A 172 -8.98 -4.40 8.09
C ILE A 172 -9.61 -4.53 9.49
N SER A 173 -9.67 -3.42 10.20
CA SER A 173 -10.38 -3.41 11.47
C SER A 173 -11.87 -3.71 11.25
N PRO A 174 -12.49 -4.56 12.09
CA PRO A 174 -13.91 -4.88 11.94
C PRO A 174 -14.76 -3.63 12.12
N ALA A 175 -15.80 -3.51 11.32
CA ALA A 175 -16.79 -2.45 11.45
C ALA A 175 -18.14 -3.03 11.84
N LYS A 176 -18.79 -2.42 12.83
CA LYS A 176 -20.16 -2.79 13.19
C LYS A 176 -21.10 -2.31 12.08
N VAL A 177 -21.78 -3.23 11.42
CA VAL A 177 -22.71 -2.98 10.33
C VAL A 177 -24.10 -3.47 10.72
N GLU A 178 -25.10 -2.62 10.57
CA GLU A 178 -26.50 -2.97 10.81
C GLU A 178 -27.17 -3.19 9.45
N LEU A 179 -27.51 -4.44 9.14
CA LEU A 179 -28.05 -4.83 7.84
C LEU A 179 -29.37 -4.15 7.50
N ASN A 180 -30.21 -3.89 8.49
CA ASN A 180 -31.47 -3.16 8.34
C ASN A 180 -31.32 -1.68 7.98
N LYS A 181 -30.13 -1.12 8.16
CA LYS A 181 -29.79 0.25 7.76
C LYS A 181 -29.19 0.37 6.36
N LYS A 182 -29.04 -0.74 5.66
CA LYS A 182 -28.57 -0.75 4.28
C LYS A 182 -29.54 -0.04 3.35
N LYS A 183 -28.98 0.74 2.45
CA LYS A 183 -29.73 1.47 1.42
C LYS A 183 -29.50 0.78 0.06
N LYS A 184 -30.43 0.95 -0.88
CA LYS A 184 -30.28 0.47 -2.25
C LYS A 184 -29.22 1.29 -3.02
N TRP A 185 -27.99 1.23 -2.51
CA TRP A 185 -26.82 1.90 -3.06
C TRP A 185 -25.85 0.88 -3.64
N ILE A 186 -25.33 1.21 -4.81
CA ILE A 186 -24.22 0.51 -5.48
C ILE A 186 -23.05 1.48 -5.47
N THR A 187 -21.96 1.09 -4.82
CA THR A 187 -20.84 2.00 -4.57
C THR A 187 -19.56 1.49 -5.22
N PHE A 188 -18.90 2.35 -5.97
CA PHE A 188 -17.54 2.15 -6.46
C PHE A 188 -16.57 3.02 -5.67
N VAL A 189 -15.45 2.45 -5.25
CA VAL A 189 -14.36 3.18 -4.60
C VAL A 189 -13.04 2.86 -5.29
N GLY A 190 -12.39 3.86 -5.85
CA GLY A 190 -11.11 3.70 -6.54
C GLY A 190 -10.81 4.83 -7.51
N LYS A 191 -9.65 4.74 -8.17
CA LYS A 191 -9.35 5.65 -9.29
C LYS A 191 -10.34 5.43 -10.43
N LEU A 192 -10.79 6.52 -11.04
CA LEU A 192 -11.82 6.51 -12.09
C LEU A 192 -11.23 6.12 -13.45
N ASN A 193 -10.52 5.01 -13.50
CA ASN A 193 -9.83 4.53 -14.69
C ASN A 193 -10.10 3.04 -14.97
N GLN A 194 -9.70 2.59 -16.15
CA GLN A 194 -9.89 1.22 -16.61
C GLN A 194 -9.13 0.19 -15.74
N ALA A 195 -7.94 0.54 -15.24
CA ALA A 195 -7.14 -0.37 -14.40
C ALA A 195 -7.84 -0.75 -13.09
N LYS A 196 -8.79 0.07 -12.63
CA LYS A 196 -9.64 -0.20 -11.46
C LYS A 196 -11.03 -0.75 -11.81
N GLY A 197 -11.29 -1.00 -13.08
CA GLY A 197 -12.58 -1.52 -13.55
C GLY A 197 -13.71 -0.47 -13.55
N TYR A 198 -13.39 0.81 -13.52
CA TYR A 198 -14.42 1.85 -13.50
C TYR A 198 -15.24 1.91 -14.81
N ASP A 199 -14.65 1.53 -15.93
CA ASP A 199 -15.34 1.35 -17.21
C ASP A 199 -16.42 0.26 -17.13
N LEU A 200 -16.13 -0.86 -16.50
CA LEU A 200 -17.08 -1.97 -16.30
C LEU A 200 -18.18 -1.55 -15.31
N PHE A 201 -17.78 -0.95 -14.20
CA PHE A 201 -18.74 -0.42 -13.21
C PHE A 201 -19.70 0.58 -13.86
N GLY A 202 -19.19 1.56 -14.60
CA GLY A 202 -20.00 2.59 -15.23
C GLY A 202 -21.04 2.02 -16.20
N LYS A 203 -20.62 1.09 -17.05
CA LYS A 203 -21.54 0.40 -17.98
C LYS A 203 -22.61 -0.41 -17.23
N ALA A 204 -22.23 -1.12 -16.19
CA ALA A 204 -23.14 -1.95 -15.40
C ALA A 204 -24.14 -1.08 -14.60
N VAL A 205 -23.64 -0.08 -13.86
CA VAL A 205 -24.49 0.76 -13.02
C VAL A 205 -25.51 1.54 -13.83
N LEU A 206 -25.15 2.05 -15.01
CA LEU A 206 -26.12 2.75 -15.88
C LEU A 206 -27.26 1.84 -16.32
N LYS A 207 -26.98 0.56 -16.66
CA LYS A 207 -28.02 -0.43 -16.99
C LYS A 207 -28.93 -0.70 -15.79
N ILE A 208 -28.35 -0.84 -14.60
CA ILE A 208 -29.12 -1.09 -13.36
C ILE A 208 -29.99 0.12 -13.02
N LEU A 209 -29.44 1.33 -13.06
CA LEU A 209 -30.19 2.55 -12.77
C LEU A 209 -31.31 2.80 -13.78
N LYS A 210 -31.18 2.40 -15.03
CA LYS A 210 -32.26 2.43 -16.02
C LYS A 210 -33.43 1.53 -15.61
N LYS A 211 -33.11 0.29 -15.21
CA LYS A 211 -34.09 -0.74 -14.90
C LYS A 211 -34.73 -0.59 -13.51
N TYR A 212 -33.94 -0.25 -12.50
CA TYR A 212 -34.35 -0.22 -11.09
C TYR A 212 -34.35 1.20 -10.54
N LYS A 213 -35.49 1.84 -10.55
CA LYS A 213 -35.63 3.27 -10.21
C LYS A 213 -35.33 3.61 -8.73
N GLN A 214 -35.41 2.65 -7.83
CA GLN A 214 -35.13 2.81 -6.40
C GLN A 214 -33.64 2.73 -6.05
N TRP A 215 -32.77 2.30 -6.97
CA TRP A 215 -31.34 2.22 -6.74
C TRP A 215 -30.62 3.53 -7.06
N LYS A 216 -29.53 3.78 -6.33
CA LYS A 216 -28.60 4.89 -6.56
C LYS A 216 -27.19 4.37 -6.72
N GLY A 217 -26.41 4.97 -7.58
CA GLY A 217 -24.98 4.74 -7.72
C GLY A 217 -24.20 5.81 -6.97
N ILE A 218 -23.13 5.37 -6.27
CA ILE A 218 -22.19 6.26 -5.59
C ILE A 218 -20.79 5.93 -6.09
N VAL A 219 -20.05 6.95 -6.47
CA VAL A 219 -18.68 6.83 -6.96
C VAL A 219 -17.78 7.68 -6.10
N ILE A 220 -16.75 7.06 -5.53
CA ILE A 220 -15.76 7.71 -4.68
C ILE A 220 -14.38 7.48 -5.29
N GLY A 221 -13.67 8.56 -5.49
CA GLY A 221 -12.35 8.58 -6.07
C GLY A 221 -12.20 9.62 -7.17
N ASP A 222 -11.01 9.74 -7.67
CA ASP A 222 -10.66 10.63 -8.76
C ASP A 222 -9.64 9.99 -9.71
N GLU A 223 -9.45 10.58 -10.84
CA GLU A 223 -8.33 10.32 -11.76
C GLU A 223 -8.10 11.62 -12.55
N PRO A 224 -7.17 12.47 -12.08
CA PRO A 224 -6.99 13.79 -12.66
C PRO A 224 -6.44 13.77 -14.10
N ARG A 225 -5.88 12.64 -14.56
CA ARG A 225 -5.24 12.56 -15.88
C ARG A 225 -6.18 12.09 -16.99
N THR A 226 -6.93 11.02 -16.74
CA THR A 226 -7.73 10.31 -17.75
C THR A 226 -9.01 9.74 -17.15
N SER A 227 -9.76 10.62 -16.48
CA SER A 227 -11.03 10.21 -15.85
C SER A 227 -12.06 9.76 -16.86
N LEU A 228 -12.59 8.55 -16.66
CA LEU A 228 -13.77 8.10 -17.38
C LEU A 228 -15.01 8.78 -16.80
N ILE A 229 -15.94 9.19 -17.67
CA ILE A 229 -17.12 9.96 -17.25
C ILE A 229 -18.38 9.16 -17.56
N PHE A 230 -19.17 8.89 -16.52
CA PHE A 230 -20.52 8.35 -16.62
C PHE A 230 -21.51 9.29 -15.94
N LYS A 231 -22.66 9.55 -16.59
CA LYS A 231 -23.66 10.51 -16.09
C LYS A 231 -25.02 9.85 -15.99
N HIS A 232 -25.68 10.04 -14.86
CA HIS A 232 -27.08 9.68 -14.63
C HIS A 232 -27.60 10.47 -13.43
N LYS A 233 -28.90 10.85 -13.44
CA LYS A 233 -29.51 11.63 -12.34
C LYS A 233 -29.42 10.99 -10.96
N ARG A 234 -29.27 9.66 -10.90
CA ARG A 234 -29.12 8.87 -9.67
C ARG A 234 -27.71 8.27 -9.49
N LEU A 235 -26.74 8.73 -10.24
CA LEU A 235 -25.32 8.42 -10.09
C LEU A 235 -24.63 9.66 -9.50
N ASN A 236 -24.16 9.55 -8.27
CA ASN A 236 -23.41 10.61 -7.57
C ASN A 236 -21.92 10.33 -7.61
N VAL A 237 -21.16 11.16 -8.31
CA VAL A 237 -19.69 11.11 -8.35
C VAL A 237 -19.16 12.13 -7.35
N MET A 238 -18.61 11.64 -6.24
CA MET A 238 -18.19 12.46 -5.08
C MET A 238 -16.76 13.00 -5.19
N GLY A 239 -15.95 12.47 -6.11
CA GLY A 239 -14.52 12.76 -6.14
C GLY A 239 -13.75 12.10 -5.00
N PHE A 240 -12.58 12.64 -4.68
CA PHE A 240 -11.79 12.18 -3.53
C PHE A 240 -12.59 12.38 -2.23
N THR A 241 -12.55 11.36 -1.38
CA THR A 241 -13.27 11.36 -0.09
C THR A 241 -12.37 10.76 0.98
N ASN A 242 -12.34 11.33 2.17
CA ASN A 242 -11.51 10.81 3.25
C ASN A 242 -11.98 9.41 3.70
N HIS A 243 -11.05 8.63 4.22
CA HIS A 243 -11.26 7.22 4.55
C HIS A 243 -12.44 6.98 5.51
N ASN A 244 -12.60 7.81 6.53
CA ASN A 244 -13.71 7.67 7.50
C ASN A 244 -15.07 7.84 6.82
N LYS A 245 -15.18 8.79 5.90
CA LYS A 245 -16.42 9.01 5.14
C LYS A 245 -16.70 7.84 4.19
N VAL A 246 -15.66 7.26 3.59
CA VAL A 246 -15.80 6.04 2.76
C VAL A 246 -16.38 4.90 3.59
N LEU A 247 -15.87 4.67 4.80
CA LEU A 247 -16.38 3.63 5.69
C LEU A 247 -17.84 3.86 6.09
N GLU A 248 -18.22 5.10 6.35
CA GLU A 248 -19.62 5.43 6.66
C GLU A 248 -20.57 5.17 5.46
N ILE A 249 -20.11 5.42 4.24
CA ILE A 249 -20.86 5.10 3.03
C ILE A 249 -20.98 3.59 2.87
N PHE A 250 -19.90 2.83 3.08
CA PHE A 250 -19.91 1.37 3.01
C PHE A 250 -20.87 0.72 4.00
N LYS A 251 -20.99 1.26 5.22
CA LYS A 251 -21.98 0.78 6.21
C LYS A 251 -23.42 0.85 5.68
N LYS A 252 -23.71 1.80 4.79
CA LYS A 252 -25.04 2.01 4.21
C LYS A 252 -25.22 1.39 2.83
N THR A 253 -24.15 1.00 2.17
CA THR A 253 -24.14 0.45 0.82
C THR A 253 -24.57 -1.01 0.82
N SER A 254 -25.39 -1.42 -0.15
CA SER A 254 -25.81 -2.82 -0.35
C SER A 254 -24.87 -3.60 -1.25
N ILE A 255 -24.33 -2.97 -2.28
CA ILE A 255 -23.45 -3.59 -3.29
C ILE A 255 -22.24 -2.69 -3.52
#